data_c7bf6c68faaa5f944c21ea1dbbf3ba54
#
_entry.id   c7bf6c68faaa5f944c21ea1dbbf3ba54
#
_cell.length_a   1.000
_cell.length_b   1.000
_cell.length_c   1.000
_cell.angle_alpha   90.00
_cell.angle_beta   90.00
_cell.angle_gamma   90.00
#
_symmetry.space_group_name_H-M   'P 1'
#
loop_
_entity.id
_entity.type
_entity.pdbx_description
1 polymer ?
#
loop_
_entity_poly.entity_id
_entity_poly.type
_entity_poly.pdbx_seq_one_letter_code
_entity_poly.pdbx_strand_id
1 'polypeptide(L)'
;MTGPIDIRGVDSVEGVVSALAAQDYLADEGLATAIFLALRLRRPLLLEGEAGVGKTEVARALAAWSGGELIRLQCYEGLDASQAVYEWDYSRQLLHLRAVEAAGAAAGSEVSEITDELYAERFLVRRPLLRSLSSVDGIPPVLLIDEVDRADDEFEAFLLEILSDYAITVPELGTFRAEIPPIVVITSNRTRDVHDALKRRCLYHWVQHPGVEREVEILRVRAPHVPAALARDVAVVAAELRDMGLYKPPGVAETLDWAEALVLVGVDDLDEAAFETTIGALLKYREDQDRLRSRGFGDVVGLLRGA
;
A
#
# COMPACT_ATOMS: atom_id res chain seq x y z
N MET A 1 -28.73 8.50 0.88
CA MET A 1 -27.82 8.59 -0.29
C MET A 1 -26.78 9.65 0.04
N THR A 2 -25.63 9.25 0.50
CA THR A 2 -24.51 10.15 0.82
C THR A 2 -23.87 10.61 -0.50
N GLY A 3 -23.68 11.92 -0.70
CA GLY A 3 -23.09 12.53 -1.91
C GLY A 3 -21.66 12.02 -2.21
N PRO A 4 -21.03 12.35 -3.34
CA PRO A 4 -19.67 11.92 -3.66
C PRO A 4 -18.70 12.29 -2.53
N ILE A 5 -17.62 11.53 -2.36
CA ILE A 5 -16.52 11.91 -1.46
C ILE A 5 -15.99 13.23 -2.03
N ASP A 6 -16.10 14.30 -1.26
CA ASP A 6 -15.59 15.62 -1.66
C ASP A 6 -14.06 15.63 -1.41
N ILE A 7 -13.34 14.93 -2.30
CA ILE A 7 -11.90 15.14 -2.40
C ILE A 7 -11.73 16.33 -3.34
N ARG A 8 -11.17 17.41 -2.84
CA ARG A 8 -10.91 18.63 -3.60
C ARG A 8 -10.18 18.30 -4.91
N GLY A 9 -10.82 18.55 -6.05
CA GLY A 9 -10.25 18.34 -7.39
C GLY A 9 -10.60 17.02 -8.09
N VAL A 10 -11.58 16.23 -7.62
CA VAL A 10 -12.04 14.99 -8.30
C VAL A 10 -13.17 15.32 -9.30
N ASP A 11 -12.95 16.28 -10.19
CA ASP A 11 -13.95 16.63 -11.19
C ASP A 11 -13.70 15.94 -12.53
N SER A 12 -12.46 15.49 -12.76
CA SER A 12 -12.04 14.80 -13.98
C SER A 12 -10.88 13.83 -13.74
N VAL A 13 -10.59 12.99 -14.73
CA VAL A 13 -9.42 12.09 -14.72
C VAL A 13 -8.12 12.90 -14.73
N GLU A 14 -8.06 14.00 -15.49
CA GLU A 14 -6.90 14.91 -15.54
C GLU A 14 -6.66 15.58 -14.18
N GLY A 15 -7.74 15.88 -13.45
CA GLY A 15 -7.65 16.37 -12.06
C GLY A 15 -6.97 15.36 -11.15
N VAL A 16 -7.29 14.08 -11.28
CA VAL A 16 -6.63 12.99 -10.53
C VAL A 16 -5.15 12.88 -10.90
N VAL A 17 -4.81 12.90 -12.20
CA VAL A 17 -3.40 12.87 -12.66
C VAL A 17 -2.61 14.02 -12.02
N SER A 18 -3.15 15.24 -12.10
CA SER A 18 -2.50 16.44 -11.58
C SER A 18 -2.32 16.40 -10.05
N ALA A 19 -3.36 15.92 -9.34
CA ALA A 19 -3.34 15.80 -7.89
C ALA A 19 -2.33 14.77 -7.39
N LEU A 20 -2.24 13.62 -8.07
CA LEU A 20 -1.24 12.58 -7.75
C LEU A 20 0.19 13.04 -8.09
N ALA A 21 0.38 13.71 -9.23
CA ALA A 21 1.67 14.28 -9.61
C ALA A 21 2.16 15.31 -8.58
N ALA A 22 1.27 16.10 -7.97
CA ALA A 22 1.60 17.01 -6.87
C ALA A 22 2.04 16.29 -5.58
N GLN A 23 1.83 14.98 -5.49
CA GLN A 23 2.31 14.09 -4.42
C GLN A 23 3.44 13.16 -4.90
N ASP A 24 4.18 13.56 -5.92
CA ASP A 24 5.30 12.83 -6.50
C ASP A 24 4.92 11.41 -7.00
N TYR A 25 3.63 11.20 -7.28
CA TYR A 25 3.13 9.96 -7.86
C TYR A 25 2.64 10.20 -9.29
N LEU A 26 3.37 9.66 -10.24
CA LEU A 26 3.03 9.77 -11.65
C LEU A 26 2.08 8.63 -12.04
N ALA A 27 0.79 8.90 -12.18
CA ALA A 27 -0.20 7.93 -12.66
C ALA A 27 -0.33 7.98 -14.18
N ASP A 28 -0.53 6.82 -14.82
CA ASP A 28 -1.01 6.80 -16.20
C ASP A 28 -2.52 7.08 -16.25
N GLU A 29 -3.06 7.29 -17.45
CA GLU A 29 -4.47 7.60 -17.66
C GLU A 29 -5.39 6.46 -17.20
N GLY A 30 -4.98 5.20 -17.37
CA GLY A 30 -5.74 4.03 -16.96
C GLY A 30 -5.89 3.95 -15.45
N LEU A 31 -4.79 4.11 -14.71
CA LEU A 31 -4.79 4.14 -13.25
C LEU A 31 -5.57 5.35 -12.74
N ALA A 32 -5.36 6.54 -13.31
CA ALA A 32 -6.09 7.74 -12.90
C ALA A 32 -7.60 7.60 -13.13
N THR A 33 -8.01 6.97 -14.24
CA THR A 33 -9.42 6.64 -14.51
C THR A 33 -9.99 5.68 -13.48
N ALA A 34 -9.24 4.60 -13.13
CA ALA A 34 -9.68 3.65 -12.12
C ALA A 34 -9.84 4.31 -10.74
N ILE A 35 -8.90 5.18 -10.36
CA ILE A 35 -8.97 5.97 -9.11
C ILE A 35 -10.17 6.91 -9.15
N PHE A 36 -10.35 7.68 -10.23
CA PHE A 36 -11.49 8.57 -10.40
C PHE A 36 -12.83 7.85 -10.20
N LEU A 37 -13.00 6.71 -10.87
CA LEU A 37 -14.20 5.89 -10.76
C LEU A 37 -14.38 5.32 -9.35
N ALA A 38 -13.29 4.83 -8.72
CA ALA A 38 -13.34 4.29 -7.36
C ALA A 38 -13.83 5.34 -6.35
N LEU A 39 -13.32 6.56 -6.44
CA LEU A 39 -13.72 7.69 -5.60
C LEU A 39 -15.16 8.12 -5.85
N ARG A 40 -15.59 8.23 -7.12
CA ARG A 40 -16.94 8.66 -7.49
C ARG A 40 -18.00 7.63 -7.16
N LEU A 41 -17.70 6.35 -7.35
CA LEU A 41 -18.61 5.22 -7.09
C LEU A 41 -18.52 4.70 -5.65
N ARG A 42 -17.56 5.18 -4.84
CA ARG A 42 -17.28 4.72 -3.48
C ARG A 42 -17.06 3.21 -3.41
N ARG A 43 -16.27 2.70 -4.35
CA ARG A 43 -15.90 1.29 -4.41
C ARG A 43 -14.42 1.13 -4.09
N PRO A 44 -14.04 0.02 -3.43
CA PRO A 44 -12.64 -0.31 -3.26
C PRO A 44 -11.91 -0.38 -4.59
N LEU A 45 -10.66 0.05 -4.63
CA LEU A 45 -9.76 -0.08 -5.78
C LEU A 45 -8.84 -1.26 -5.55
N LEU A 46 -8.93 -2.28 -6.39
CA LEU A 46 -8.00 -3.41 -6.39
C LEU A 46 -6.91 -3.18 -7.43
N LEU A 47 -5.67 -3.10 -6.95
CA LEU A 47 -4.46 -2.97 -7.75
C LEU A 47 -3.71 -4.31 -7.78
N GLU A 48 -3.67 -4.95 -8.91
CA GLU A 48 -2.84 -6.14 -9.14
C GLU A 48 -1.63 -5.77 -10.01
N GLY A 49 -0.55 -6.51 -9.89
CA GLY A 49 0.68 -6.31 -10.66
C GLY A 49 1.88 -6.96 -9.98
N GLU A 50 3.01 -6.95 -10.62
CA GLU A 50 4.24 -7.49 -10.06
C GLU A 50 4.71 -6.73 -8.81
N ALA A 51 5.62 -7.33 -8.04
CA ALA A 51 6.21 -6.65 -6.89
C ALA A 51 7.04 -5.44 -7.36
N GLY A 52 7.04 -4.36 -6.57
CA GLY A 52 7.88 -3.18 -6.84
C GLY A 52 7.34 -2.21 -7.90
N VAL A 53 6.15 -2.43 -8.51
CA VAL A 53 5.55 -1.51 -9.51
C VAL A 53 4.90 -0.26 -8.90
N GLY A 54 4.91 -0.07 -7.58
CA GLY A 54 4.39 1.12 -6.92
C GLY A 54 2.92 1.07 -6.48
N LYS A 55 2.28 -0.11 -6.38
CA LYS A 55 0.87 -0.26 -5.95
C LYS A 55 0.58 0.38 -4.58
N THR A 56 1.45 0.13 -3.60
CA THR A 56 1.31 0.65 -2.23
C THR A 56 1.46 2.19 -2.19
N GLU A 57 2.27 2.77 -3.08
CA GLU A 57 2.47 4.22 -3.18
C GLU A 57 1.19 4.95 -3.63
N VAL A 58 0.29 4.30 -4.38
CA VAL A 58 -1.03 4.88 -4.73
C VAL A 58 -1.80 5.29 -3.47
N ALA A 59 -1.85 4.41 -2.47
CA ALA A 59 -2.57 4.70 -1.23
C ALA A 59 -1.91 5.84 -0.44
N ARG A 60 -0.58 5.93 -0.44
CA ARG A 60 0.15 7.04 0.19
C ARG A 60 -0.13 8.37 -0.51
N ALA A 61 -0.07 8.39 -1.84
CA ALA A 61 -0.39 9.58 -2.62
C ALA A 61 -1.84 10.02 -2.44
N LEU A 62 -2.78 9.07 -2.38
CA LEU A 62 -4.19 9.37 -2.09
C LEU A 62 -4.38 9.95 -0.69
N ALA A 63 -3.70 9.43 0.33
CA ALA A 63 -3.76 9.95 1.69
C ALA A 63 -3.19 11.37 1.77
N ALA A 64 -2.03 11.62 1.17
CA ALA A 64 -1.41 12.93 1.11
C ALA A 64 -2.28 13.95 0.37
N TRP A 65 -2.89 13.55 -0.76
CA TRP A 65 -3.80 14.40 -1.53
C TRP A 65 -5.10 14.71 -0.79
N SER A 66 -5.76 13.68 -0.21
CA SER A 66 -7.03 13.86 0.50
C SER A 66 -6.88 14.56 1.85
N GLY A 67 -5.68 14.54 2.44
CA GLY A 67 -5.44 14.93 3.83
C GLY A 67 -5.94 13.90 4.84
N GLY A 68 -6.39 12.73 4.38
CA GLY A 68 -6.87 11.63 5.22
C GLY A 68 -5.71 10.82 5.83
N GLU A 69 -5.97 10.23 6.98
CA GLU A 69 -5.00 9.34 7.61
C GLU A 69 -4.78 8.08 6.76
N LEU A 70 -3.52 7.70 6.51
CA LEU A 70 -3.19 6.40 5.91
C LEU A 70 -3.23 5.31 6.98
N ILE A 71 -4.17 4.39 6.86
CA ILE A 71 -4.29 3.22 7.73
C ILE A 71 -3.92 1.98 6.92
N ARG A 72 -2.84 1.30 7.31
CA ARG A 72 -2.36 0.10 6.61
C ARG A 72 -2.72 -1.17 7.36
N LEU A 73 -3.32 -2.12 6.65
CA LEU A 73 -3.48 -3.51 7.04
C LEU A 73 -2.61 -4.37 6.13
N GLN A 74 -1.51 -4.89 6.67
CA GLN A 74 -0.65 -5.82 5.95
C GLN A 74 -1.23 -7.22 6.09
N CYS A 75 -1.57 -7.86 4.97
CA CYS A 75 -2.05 -9.25 4.96
C CYS A 75 -0.88 -10.24 5.04
N TYR A 76 -1.08 -11.33 5.74
CA TYR A 76 -0.16 -12.45 5.87
C TYR A 76 -0.96 -13.73 6.17
N GLU A 77 -0.35 -14.89 5.95
CA GLU A 77 -0.96 -16.18 6.20
C GLU A 77 -1.33 -16.35 7.69
N GLY A 78 -2.59 -16.70 7.97
CA GLY A 78 -3.12 -16.82 9.32
C GLY A 78 -3.51 -15.49 9.98
N LEU A 79 -3.66 -14.42 9.20
CA LEU A 79 -4.27 -13.17 9.70
C LEU A 79 -5.73 -13.42 10.01
N ASP A 80 -6.10 -13.27 11.28
CA ASP A 80 -7.49 -13.42 11.72
C ASP A 80 -8.22 -12.07 11.90
N ALA A 81 -9.55 -12.15 12.01
CA ALA A 81 -10.40 -10.98 12.18
C ALA A 81 -10.05 -10.17 13.45
N SER A 82 -9.64 -10.83 14.54
CA SER A 82 -9.33 -10.15 15.81
C SER A 82 -8.12 -9.23 15.66
N GLN A 83 -7.12 -9.66 14.89
CA GLN A 83 -5.91 -8.87 14.64
C GLN A 83 -6.16 -7.68 13.72
N ALA A 84 -7.19 -7.77 12.86
CA ALA A 84 -7.51 -6.74 11.89
C ALA A 84 -8.55 -5.72 12.38
N VAL A 85 -9.43 -6.13 13.31
CA VAL A 85 -10.59 -5.34 13.74
C VAL A 85 -10.39 -4.63 15.06
N TYR A 86 -10.27 -5.38 16.15
CA TYR A 86 -10.05 -4.83 17.48
C TYR A 86 -9.44 -5.86 18.43
N GLU A 87 -8.94 -5.37 19.53
CA GLU A 87 -8.43 -6.16 20.64
C GLU A 87 -8.80 -5.46 21.95
N TRP A 88 -9.05 -6.24 22.99
CA TRP A 88 -9.21 -5.71 24.33
C TRP A 88 -7.84 -5.54 25.01
N ASP A 89 -7.58 -4.36 25.59
CA ASP A 89 -6.35 -4.11 26.37
C ASP A 89 -6.45 -4.77 27.76
N TYR A 90 -6.26 -6.10 27.78
CA TYR A 90 -6.32 -6.89 29.00
C TYR A 90 -5.36 -6.39 30.08
N SER A 91 -4.21 -5.85 29.70
CA SER A 91 -3.25 -5.31 30.66
C SER A 91 -3.81 -4.09 31.40
N ARG A 92 -4.43 -3.17 30.67
CA ARG A 92 -5.10 -2.00 31.25
C ARG A 92 -6.34 -2.39 32.06
N GLN A 93 -7.12 -3.36 31.60
CA GLN A 93 -8.26 -3.90 32.34
C GLN A 93 -7.81 -4.48 33.69
N LEU A 94 -6.72 -5.27 33.71
CA LEU A 94 -6.20 -5.85 34.94
C LEU A 94 -5.68 -4.78 35.91
N LEU A 95 -4.96 -3.78 35.39
CA LEU A 95 -4.50 -2.66 36.22
C LEU A 95 -5.66 -1.85 36.82
N HIS A 96 -6.72 -1.66 36.03
CA HIS A 96 -7.93 -0.98 36.46
C HIS A 96 -8.63 -1.75 37.60
N LEU A 97 -8.81 -3.07 37.43
CA LEU A 97 -9.36 -3.94 38.47
C LEU A 97 -8.59 -3.84 39.79
N ARG A 98 -7.26 -3.92 39.73
CA ARG A 98 -6.43 -3.79 40.94
C ARG A 98 -6.52 -2.42 41.58
N ALA A 99 -6.68 -1.38 40.81
CA ALA A 99 -6.85 -0.01 41.32
C ALA A 99 -8.21 0.14 42.03
N VAL A 100 -9.28 -0.43 41.48
CA VAL A 100 -10.64 -0.46 42.07
C VAL A 100 -10.63 -1.25 43.38
N GLU A 101 -10.00 -2.41 43.41
CA GLU A 101 -9.81 -3.22 44.62
C GLU A 101 -9.06 -2.45 45.70
N ALA A 102 -7.94 -1.83 45.38
CA ALA A 102 -7.11 -1.07 46.30
C ALA A 102 -7.81 0.19 46.86
N ALA A 103 -8.68 0.80 46.07
CA ALA A 103 -9.49 1.93 46.49
C ALA A 103 -10.70 1.53 47.43
N GLY A 104 -10.91 0.25 47.65
CA GLY A 104 -12.03 -0.27 48.44
C GLY A 104 -13.42 -0.09 47.80
N ALA A 105 -13.44 0.35 46.52
CA ALA A 105 -14.68 0.61 45.78
C ALA A 105 -15.41 -0.70 45.42
N ALA A 106 -14.72 -1.83 45.37
CA ALA A 106 -15.30 -3.13 45.04
C ALA A 106 -16.27 -3.67 46.12
N ALA A 107 -16.23 -3.15 47.35
CA ALA A 107 -17.06 -3.65 48.44
C ALA A 107 -18.57 -3.27 48.35
N GLY A 108 -18.95 -2.41 47.41
CA GLY A 108 -20.31 -1.95 47.19
C GLY A 108 -20.82 -2.02 45.76
N SER A 109 -19.98 -2.39 44.78
CA SER A 109 -20.38 -2.50 43.37
C SER A 109 -20.86 -3.91 43.05
N GLU A 110 -21.91 -4.03 42.23
CA GLU A 110 -22.31 -5.34 41.70
C GLU A 110 -21.25 -5.83 40.71
N VAL A 111 -21.02 -7.16 40.67
CA VAL A 111 -20.05 -7.78 39.76
C VAL A 111 -20.34 -7.43 38.27
N SER A 112 -21.63 -7.29 37.95
CA SER A 112 -22.07 -6.86 36.61
C SER A 112 -21.56 -5.45 36.23
N GLU A 113 -21.63 -4.50 37.16
CA GLU A 113 -21.15 -3.12 36.90
C GLU A 113 -19.64 -3.09 36.61
N ILE A 114 -18.86 -3.84 37.39
CA ILE A 114 -17.41 -3.95 37.17
C ILE A 114 -17.13 -4.62 35.82
N THR A 115 -17.89 -5.64 35.45
CA THR A 115 -17.73 -6.33 34.16
C THR A 115 -18.02 -5.38 32.98
N ASP A 116 -19.15 -4.65 33.04
CA ASP A 116 -19.53 -3.70 32.00
C ASP A 116 -18.49 -2.58 31.86
N GLU A 117 -17.92 -2.16 33.01
CA GLU A 117 -16.85 -1.14 32.99
C GLU A 117 -15.58 -1.63 32.30
N LEU A 118 -15.24 -2.92 32.40
CA LEU A 118 -14.06 -3.51 31.75
C LEU A 118 -14.20 -3.57 30.22
N TYR A 119 -15.40 -3.68 29.70
CA TYR A 119 -15.70 -3.67 28.28
C TYR A 119 -16.08 -2.28 27.77
N ALA A 120 -15.76 -1.23 28.49
CA ALA A 120 -15.93 0.14 28.02
C ALA A 120 -14.95 0.45 26.88
N GLU A 121 -15.34 1.36 25.99
CA GLU A 121 -14.55 1.76 24.79
C GLU A 121 -13.12 2.19 25.12
N ARG A 122 -12.85 2.71 26.31
CA ARG A 122 -11.50 3.11 26.77
C ARG A 122 -10.49 1.97 26.83
N PHE A 123 -10.95 0.71 26.86
CA PHE A 123 -10.12 -0.49 26.83
C PHE A 123 -10.08 -1.17 25.45
N LEU A 124 -10.82 -0.62 24.47
CA LEU A 124 -10.85 -1.12 23.11
C LEU A 124 -9.63 -0.58 22.34
N VAL A 125 -8.77 -1.47 21.89
CA VAL A 125 -7.69 -1.16 20.94
C VAL A 125 -8.25 -1.31 19.54
N ARG A 126 -8.49 -0.20 18.86
CA ARG A 126 -8.98 -0.18 17.48
C ARG A 126 -7.87 -0.60 16.53
N ARG A 127 -8.02 -1.74 15.87
CA ARG A 127 -7.14 -2.25 14.82
C ARG A 127 -7.49 -1.60 13.47
N PRO A 128 -6.70 -1.80 12.41
CA PRO A 128 -6.84 -1.04 11.16
C PRO A 128 -8.25 -0.97 10.58
N LEU A 129 -9.01 -2.07 10.55
CA LEU A 129 -10.36 -2.07 9.96
C LEU A 129 -11.34 -1.22 10.80
N LEU A 130 -11.38 -1.40 12.11
CA LEU A 130 -12.26 -0.58 12.97
C LEU A 130 -11.84 0.88 12.99
N ARG A 131 -10.52 1.16 12.99
CA ARG A 131 -9.97 2.51 12.94
C ARG A 131 -10.35 3.23 11.64
N SER A 132 -10.41 2.51 10.51
CA SER A 132 -10.77 3.07 9.22
C SER A 132 -12.22 3.55 9.10
N LEU A 133 -13.09 3.16 10.04
CA LEU A 133 -14.47 3.63 10.07
C LEU A 133 -14.65 5.03 10.67
N SER A 134 -13.58 5.62 11.23
CA SER A 134 -13.62 6.93 11.87
C SER A 134 -13.02 7.98 10.94
N SER A 135 -13.80 9.00 10.58
CA SER A 135 -13.32 10.19 9.90
C SER A 135 -12.82 11.23 10.92
N VAL A 136 -11.83 12.02 10.54
CA VAL A 136 -11.33 13.15 11.35
C VAL A 136 -11.66 14.43 10.59
N ASP A 137 -12.33 15.37 11.26
CA ASP A 137 -12.74 16.66 10.67
C ASP A 137 -13.53 16.53 9.35
N GLY A 138 -14.30 15.44 9.19
CA GLY A 138 -15.05 15.16 7.98
C GLY A 138 -14.21 14.63 6.81
N ILE A 139 -12.93 14.33 7.05
CA ILE A 139 -12.02 13.76 6.05
C ILE A 139 -11.97 12.23 6.26
N PRO A 140 -12.32 11.42 5.24
CA PRO A 140 -12.23 9.97 5.35
C PRO A 140 -10.78 9.51 5.36
N PRO A 141 -10.42 8.48 6.14
CA PRO A 141 -9.10 7.86 6.05
C PRO A 141 -8.94 7.09 4.74
N VAL A 142 -7.70 6.84 4.37
CA VAL A 142 -7.32 5.91 3.30
C VAL A 142 -6.93 4.58 3.94
N LEU A 143 -7.73 3.54 3.69
CA LEU A 143 -7.45 2.17 4.13
C LEU A 143 -6.69 1.45 3.02
N LEU A 144 -5.45 1.09 3.30
CA LEU A 144 -4.63 0.22 2.46
C LEU A 144 -4.67 -1.21 3.00
N ILE A 145 -5.27 -2.12 2.25
CA ILE A 145 -5.21 -3.57 2.48
C ILE A 145 -4.12 -4.12 1.57
N ASP A 146 -2.94 -4.35 2.14
CA ASP A 146 -1.72 -4.62 1.38
C ASP A 146 -1.44 -6.12 1.30
N GLU A 147 -1.13 -6.61 0.08
CA GLU A 147 -0.88 -8.02 -0.25
C GLU A 147 -2.03 -8.96 0.16
N VAL A 148 -3.27 -8.65 -0.25
CA VAL A 148 -4.47 -9.45 0.09
C VAL A 148 -4.35 -10.91 -0.36
N ASP A 149 -3.60 -11.17 -1.42
CA ASP A 149 -3.28 -12.50 -1.93
C ASP A 149 -2.47 -13.38 -0.96
N ARG A 150 -2.04 -12.84 0.20
CA ARG A 150 -1.40 -13.59 1.30
C ARG A 150 -2.36 -13.98 2.42
N ALA A 151 -3.54 -13.39 2.46
CA ALA A 151 -4.58 -13.78 3.41
C ALA A 151 -5.25 -15.09 2.98
N ASP A 152 -5.96 -15.76 3.88
CA ASP A 152 -6.78 -16.91 3.55
C ASP A 152 -8.18 -16.52 3.04
N ASP A 153 -8.93 -17.52 2.55
CA ASP A 153 -10.27 -17.31 1.99
C ASP A 153 -11.28 -16.85 3.05
N GLU A 154 -11.10 -17.26 4.31
CA GLU A 154 -11.97 -16.87 5.42
C GLU A 154 -11.83 -15.38 5.72
N PHE A 155 -10.60 -14.88 5.70
CA PHE A 155 -10.34 -13.46 5.86
C PHE A 155 -10.86 -12.62 4.69
N GLU A 156 -10.74 -13.10 3.44
CA GLU A 156 -11.33 -12.41 2.29
C GLU A 156 -12.86 -12.35 2.39
N ALA A 157 -13.51 -13.42 2.83
CA ALA A 157 -14.97 -13.43 3.07
C ALA A 157 -15.37 -12.40 4.15
N PHE A 158 -14.58 -12.30 5.21
CA PHE A 158 -14.76 -11.30 6.25
C PHE A 158 -14.58 -9.85 5.74
N LEU A 159 -13.56 -9.62 4.92
CA LEU A 159 -13.38 -8.31 4.25
C LEU A 159 -14.59 -7.94 3.39
N LEU A 160 -15.19 -8.91 2.70
CA LEU A 160 -16.39 -8.67 1.89
C LEU A 160 -17.56 -8.13 2.70
N GLU A 161 -17.77 -8.63 3.93
CA GLU A 161 -18.82 -8.17 4.83
C GLU A 161 -18.57 -6.70 5.21
N ILE A 162 -17.37 -6.40 5.69
CA ILE A 162 -17.01 -5.05 6.16
C ILE A 162 -17.06 -4.02 5.02
N LEU A 163 -16.51 -4.35 3.86
CA LEU A 163 -16.45 -3.44 2.71
C LEU A 163 -17.81 -3.21 2.03
N SER A 164 -18.83 -4.04 2.39
CA SER A 164 -20.19 -3.86 1.89
C SER A 164 -20.91 -2.73 2.57
N ASP A 165 -20.84 -2.70 3.90
CA ASP A 165 -21.64 -1.83 4.74
C ASP A 165 -20.81 -0.77 5.47
N TYR A 166 -19.48 -0.87 5.40
CA TYR A 166 -18.54 -0.09 6.19
C TYR A 166 -18.95 -0.03 7.66
N ALA A 167 -19.25 -1.22 8.19
CA ALA A 167 -19.73 -1.40 9.55
C ALA A 167 -19.07 -2.62 10.20
N ILE A 168 -18.83 -2.53 11.50
CA ILE A 168 -18.24 -3.59 12.32
C ILE A 168 -19.01 -3.66 13.63
N THR A 169 -19.45 -4.85 14.03
CA THR A 169 -20.09 -5.08 15.31
C THR A 169 -19.08 -5.59 16.33
N VAL A 170 -18.95 -4.87 17.43
CA VAL A 170 -18.24 -5.30 18.64
C VAL A 170 -19.33 -5.74 19.63
N PRO A 171 -19.38 -7.02 20.05
CA PRO A 171 -20.52 -7.55 20.81
C PRO A 171 -20.92 -6.73 22.02
N GLU A 172 -19.95 -6.21 22.76
CA GLU A 172 -20.16 -5.47 24.01
C GLU A 172 -20.50 -3.99 23.81
N LEU A 173 -20.13 -3.41 22.65
CA LEU A 173 -20.26 -1.98 22.36
C LEU A 173 -21.26 -1.66 21.25
N GLY A 174 -21.74 -2.69 20.53
CA GLY A 174 -22.65 -2.52 19.40
C GLY A 174 -21.94 -2.30 18.07
N THR A 175 -22.65 -1.71 17.11
CA THR A 175 -22.18 -1.58 15.73
C THR A 175 -21.56 -0.21 15.48
N PHE A 176 -20.29 -0.20 15.10
CA PHE A 176 -19.58 0.96 14.57
C PHE A 176 -19.81 1.03 13.06
N ARG A 177 -20.26 2.15 12.57
CA ARG A 177 -20.51 2.39 11.15
C ARG A 177 -19.81 3.68 10.72
N ALA A 178 -19.13 3.66 9.56
CA ALA A 178 -18.54 4.85 9.03
C ALA A 178 -19.62 5.86 8.58
N GLU A 179 -19.55 7.10 9.07
CA GLU A 179 -20.39 8.20 8.58
C GLU A 179 -19.98 8.56 7.14
N ILE A 180 -18.68 8.62 6.89
CA ILE A 180 -18.07 8.81 5.59
C ILE A 180 -17.23 7.56 5.32
N PRO A 181 -17.56 6.76 4.29
CA PRO A 181 -16.77 5.57 3.95
C PRO A 181 -15.31 5.90 3.69
N PRO A 182 -14.36 5.06 4.16
CA PRO A 182 -12.95 5.21 3.84
C PRO A 182 -12.68 5.09 2.34
N ILE A 183 -11.60 5.68 1.87
CA ILE A 183 -11.04 5.37 0.56
C ILE A 183 -10.28 4.06 0.71
N VAL A 184 -10.69 3.02 -0.01
CA VAL A 184 -10.09 1.69 0.14
C VAL A 184 -9.24 1.35 -1.08
N VAL A 185 -7.97 1.04 -0.82
CA VAL A 185 -7.02 0.51 -1.81
C VAL A 185 -6.61 -0.88 -1.36
N ILE A 186 -6.75 -1.85 -2.23
CA ILE A 186 -6.37 -3.25 -2.01
C ILE A 186 -5.24 -3.56 -2.99
N THR A 187 -4.15 -4.15 -2.53
CA THR A 187 -3.05 -4.58 -3.40
C THR A 187 -2.91 -6.09 -3.44
N SER A 188 -2.47 -6.62 -4.59
CA SER A 188 -2.17 -8.03 -4.79
C SER A 188 -0.94 -8.18 -5.69
N ASN A 189 -0.03 -9.10 -5.36
CA ASN A 189 1.10 -9.51 -6.19
C ASN A 189 0.78 -10.78 -7.01
N ARG A 190 -0.48 -11.26 -6.94
CA ARG A 190 -0.94 -12.50 -7.59
C ARG A 190 -0.14 -13.74 -7.21
N THR A 191 0.32 -13.84 -5.97
CA THR A 191 0.90 -15.09 -5.45
C THR A 191 -0.14 -16.21 -5.41
N ARG A 192 -1.41 -15.85 -5.22
CA ARG A 192 -2.61 -16.64 -5.48
C ARG A 192 -3.72 -15.76 -6.07
N ASP A 193 -4.75 -16.40 -6.63
CA ASP A 193 -5.93 -15.65 -7.10
C ASP A 193 -6.76 -15.13 -5.91
N VAL A 194 -7.11 -13.86 -5.99
CA VAL A 194 -8.07 -13.23 -5.07
C VAL A 194 -9.48 -13.72 -5.39
N HIS A 195 -10.28 -13.97 -4.37
CA HIS A 195 -11.62 -14.53 -4.53
C HIS A 195 -12.52 -13.64 -5.42
N ASP A 196 -13.25 -14.26 -6.34
CA ASP A 196 -14.11 -13.59 -7.33
C ASP A 196 -15.13 -12.62 -6.70
N ALA A 197 -15.65 -12.95 -5.51
CA ALA A 197 -16.61 -12.11 -4.82
C ALA A 197 -15.99 -10.76 -4.41
N LEU A 198 -14.71 -10.75 -3.98
CA LEU A 198 -13.98 -9.53 -3.65
C LEU A 198 -13.67 -8.73 -4.92
N LYS A 199 -13.18 -9.38 -5.98
CA LYS A 199 -12.92 -8.73 -7.28
C LYS A 199 -14.16 -8.02 -7.83
N ARG A 200 -15.34 -8.65 -7.78
CA ARG A 200 -16.61 -8.07 -8.27
C ARG A 200 -17.05 -6.82 -7.51
N ARG A 201 -16.62 -6.64 -6.28
CA ARG A 201 -16.93 -5.44 -5.49
C ARG A 201 -15.97 -4.28 -5.71
N CYS A 202 -14.80 -4.57 -6.25
CA CYS A 202 -13.74 -3.59 -6.50
C CYS A 202 -13.84 -2.98 -7.91
N LEU A 203 -13.27 -1.81 -8.07
CA LEU A 203 -12.72 -1.37 -9.35
C LEU A 203 -11.35 -2.02 -9.48
N TYR A 204 -11.05 -2.53 -10.65
CA TYR A 204 -9.83 -3.29 -10.91
C TYR A 204 -8.89 -2.53 -11.83
N HIS A 205 -7.61 -2.52 -11.50
CA HIS A 205 -6.57 -2.03 -12.40
C HIS A 205 -5.31 -2.89 -12.27
N TRP A 206 -4.75 -3.27 -13.42
CA TRP A 206 -3.45 -3.93 -13.50
C TRP A 206 -2.35 -2.88 -13.61
N VAL A 207 -1.45 -2.82 -12.63
CA VAL A 207 -0.30 -1.91 -12.63
C VAL A 207 0.88 -2.60 -13.32
N GLN A 208 1.28 -2.06 -14.47
CA GLN A 208 2.43 -2.54 -15.22
C GLN A 208 3.73 -1.88 -14.76
N HIS A 209 4.86 -2.48 -15.10
CA HIS A 209 6.12 -1.76 -15.05
C HIS A 209 6.08 -0.55 -15.99
N PRO A 210 6.60 0.59 -15.58
CA PRO A 210 6.68 1.75 -16.46
C PRO A 210 7.61 1.46 -17.63
N GLY A 211 7.32 2.05 -18.81
CA GLY A 211 8.29 2.11 -19.90
C GLY A 211 9.43 3.06 -19.56
N VAL A 212 10.52 2.98 -20.32
CA VAL A 212 11.78 3.72 -20.07
C VAL A 212 11.55 5.21 -19.84
N GLU A 213 10.81 5.89 -20.72
CA GLU A 213 10.57 7.34 -20.60
C GLU A 213 9.82 7.69 -19.30
N ARG A 214 8.86 6.86 -18.92
CA ARG A 214 8.11 7.06 -17.68
C ARG A 214 8.97 6.80 -16.45
N GLU A 215 9.85 5.82 -16.51
CA GLU A 215 10.77 5.51 -15.41
C GLU A 215 11.80 6.61 -15.21
N VAL A 216 12.31 7.22 -16.32
CA VAL A 216 13.14 8.42 -16.25
C VAL A 216 12.41 9.59 -15.58
N GLU A 217 11.13 9.79 -15.89
CA GLU A 217 10.31 10.82 -15.20
C GLU A 217 10.18 10.53 -13.71
N ILE A 218 9.92 9.26 -13.33
CA ILE A 218 9.83 8.83 -11.94
C ILE A 218 11.16 9.09 -11.21
N LEU A 219 12.28 8.70 -11.81
CA LEU A 219 13.62 8.96 -11.26
C LEU A 219 13.87 10.46 -11.05
N ARG A 220 13.50 11.31 -12.02
CA ARG A 220 13.65 12.77 -11.89
C ARG A 220 12.83 13.37 -10.76
N VAL A 221 11.63 12.85 -10.51
CA VAL A 221 10.74 13.33 -9.44
C VAL A 221 11.19 12.81 -8.09
N ARG A 222 11.53 11.52 -7.98
CA ARG A 222 11.79 10.85 -6.72
C ARG A 222 13.26 10.93 -6.27
N ALA A 223 14.18 11.06 -7.22
CA ALA A 223 15.63 11.16 -6.98
C ALA A 223 16.24 12.32 -7.78
N PRO A 224 15.82 13.57 -7.53
CA PRO A 224 16.20 14.74 -8.34
C PRO A 224 17.70 15.06 -8.32
N HIS A 225 18.46 14.47 -7.41
CA HIS A 225 19.91 14.61 -7.30
C HIS A 225 20.68 13.66 -8.26
N VAL A 226 19.99 12.66 -8.86
CA VAL A 226 20.59 11.76 -9.85
C VAL A 226 20.77 12.51 -11.17
N PRO A 227 21.98 12.50 -11.78
CA PRO A 227 22.21 13.12 -13.08
C PRO A 227 21.26 12.56 -14.16
N ALA A 228 20.74 13.44 -15.04
CA ALA A 228 19.73 13.04 -16.02
C ALA A 228 20.19 11.94 -16.99
N ALA A 229 21.49 11.94 -17.34
CA ALA A 229 22.07 10.89 -18.17
C ALA A 229 22.07 9.54 -17.45
N LEU A 230 22.54 9.53 -16.20
CA LEU A 230 22.55 8.32 -15.35
C LEU A 230 21.14 7.79 -15.09
N ALA A 231 20.15 8.66 -14.85
CA ALA A 231 18.76 8.27 -14.69
C ALA A 231 18.21 7.56 -15.95
N ARG A 232 18.60 8.02 -17.14
CA ARG A 232 18.21 7.37 -18.39
C ARG A 232 18.87 6.01 -18.53
N ASP A 233 20.17 5.90 -18.27
CA ASP A 233 20.92 4.64 -18.36
C ASP A 233 20.33 3.59 -17.40
N VAL A 234 20.06 3.99 -16.17
CA VAL A 234 19.42 3.15 -15.16
C VAL A 234 18.05 2.65 -15.62
N ALA A 235 17.19 3.52 -16.18
CA ALA A 235 15.88 3.15 -16.68
C ALA A 235 15.96 2.17 -17.87
N VAL A 236 16.90 2.39 -18.80
CA VAL A 236 17.12 1.49 -19.95
C VAL A 236 17.56 0.11 -19.47
N VAL A 237 18.55 0.05 -18.59
CA VAL A 237 19.04 -1.23 -18.03
C VAL A 237 17.93 -1.95 -17.26
N ALA A 238 17.15 -1.26 -16.43
CA ALA A 238 16.05 -1.87 -15.70
C ALA A 238 15.00 -2.47 -16.65
N ALA A 239 14.65 -1.78 -17.73
CA ALA A 239 13.72 -2.29 -18.74
C ALA A 239 14.25 -3.56 -19.42
N GLU A 240 15.50 -3.57 -19.86
CA GLU A 240 16.14 -4.74 -20.47
C GLU A 240 16.20 -5.94 -19.52
N LEU A 241 16.51 -5.70 -18.25
CA LEU A 241 16.54 -6.77 -17.24
C LEU A 241 15.16 -7.41 -17.04
N ARG A 242 14.08 -6.63 -17.13
CA ARG A 242 12.70 -7.14 -17.05
C ARG A 242 12.37 -8.09 -18.19
N ASP A 243 12.89 -7.81 -19.38
CA ASP A 243 12.68 -8.64 -20.59
C ASP A 243 13.56 -9.88 -20.63
N MET A 244 14.57 -9.99 -19.76
CA MET A 244 15.47 -11.14 -19.71
C MET A 244 14.87 -12.42 -19.12
N GLY A 245 13.65 -12.38 -18.61
CA GLY A 245 12.98 -13.54 -17.98
C GLY A 245 13.68 -13.96 -16.68
N LEU A 246 14.10 -13.01 -15.87
CA LEU A 246 14.69 -13.21 -14.54
C LEU A 246 13.67 -13.87 -13.61
N TYR A 247 14.15 -14.54 -12.57
CA TYR A 247 13.30 -15.10 -11.53
C TYR A 247 12.51 -13.98 -10.81
N LYS A 248 13.20 -12.88 -10.50
CA LYS A 248 12.57 -11.69 -9.96
C LYS A 248 13.11 -10.43 -10.66
N PRO A 249 12.40 -9.93 -11.69
CA PRO A 249 12.79 -8.71 -12.35
C PRO A 249 12.75 -7.51 -11.40
N PRO A 250 13.60 -6.49 -11.63
CA PRO A 250 13.64 -5.33 -10.76
C PRO A 250 12.38 -4.47 -10.90
N GLY A 251 11.80 -4.06 -9.77
CA GLY A 251 10.73 -3.08 -9.73
C GLY A 251 11.26 -1.65 -9.73
N VAL A 252 10.33 -0.68 -9.72
CA VAL A 252 10.68 0.77 -9.67
C VAL A 252 11.42 1.12 -8.38
N ALA A 253 11.10 0.45 -7.26
CA ALA A 253 11.79 0.68 -6.00
C ALA A 253 13.28 0.30 -6.08
N GLU A 254 13.57 -0.90 -6.63
CA GLU A 254 14.94 -1.35 -6.84
C GLU A 254 15.69 -0.47 -7.84
N THR A 255 15.00 0.07 -8.85
CA THR A 255 15.60 1.02 -9.81
C THR A 255 15.99 2.33 -9.14
N LEU A 256 15.10 2.87 -8.25
CA LEU A 256 15.41 4.06 -7.44
C LEU A 256 16.60 3.82 -6.51
N ASP A 257 16.57 2.73 -5.75
CA ASP A 257 17.66 2.35 -4.84
C ASP A 257 19.00 2.22 -5.57
N TRP A 258 18.98 1.64 -6.79
CA TRP A 258 20.19 1.49 -7.58
C TRP A 258 20.71 2.82 -8.12
N ALA A 259 19.83 3.69 -8.60
CA ALA A 259 20.20 5.03 -9.03
C ALA A 259 20.88 5.83 -7.89
N GLU A 260 20.33 5.76 -6.68
CA GLU A 260 20.93 6.38 -5.51
C GLU A 260 22.28 5.73 -5.14
N ALA A 261 22.37 4.41 -5.20
CA ALA A 261 23.62 3.69 -4.91
C ALA A 261 24.75 4.09 -5.87
N LEU A 262 24.45 4.24 -7.16
CA LEU A 262 25.43 4.69 -8.17
C LEU A 262 25.96 6.09 -7.84
N VAL A 263 25.10 7.03 -7.49
CA VAL A 263 25.51 8.38 -7.08
C VAL A 263 26.38 8.34 -5.81
N LEU A 264 26.00 7.53 -4.82
CA LEU A 264 26.75 7.41 -3.56
C LEU A 264 28.16 6.85 -3.73
N VAL A 265 28.39 5.99 -4.75
CA VAL A 265 29.73 5.46 -5.07
C VAL A 265 30.50 6.32 -6.09
N GLY A 266 29.91 7.48 -6.47
CA GLY A 266 30.58 8.46 -7.34
C GLY A 266 30.59 8.09 -8.81
N VAL A 267 29.58 7.37 -9.30
CA VAL A 267 29.42 7.02 -10.71
C VAL A 267 28.64 8.11 -11.41
N ASP A 268 29.28 8.76 -12.38
CA ASP A 268 28.64 9.74 -13.25
C ASP A 268 28.13 9.11 -14.56
N ASP A 269 28.88 8.14 -15.10
CA ASP A 269 28.56 7.37 -16.30
C ASP A 269 28.53 5.88 -15.97
N LEU A 270 27.47 5.17 -16.38
CA LEU A 270 27.31 3.75 -16.13
C LEU A 270 28.24 2.93 -17.05
N ASP A 271 29.27 2.34 -16.48
CA ASP A 271 30.16 1.39 -17.12
C ASP A 271 29.98 -0.03 -16.57
N GLU A 272 30.68 -1.00 -17.19
CA GLU A 272 30.61 -2.41 -16.78
C GLU A 272 31.09 -2.62 -15.33
N ALA A 273 32.13 -1.91 -14.90
CA ALA A 273 32.69 -2.04 -13.56
C ALA A 273 31.73 -1.49 -12.49
N ALA A 274 31.15 -0.33 -12.74
CA ALA A 274 30.12 0.27 -11.88
C ALA A 274 28.87 -0.62 -11.79
N PHE A 275 28.44 -1.16 -12.94
CA PHE A 275 27.32 -2.08 -13.00
C PHE A 275 27.58 -3.34 -12.19
N GLU A 276 28.73 -4.01 -12.38
CA GLU A 276 29.06 -5.25 -11.68
C GLU A 276 29.17 -5.08 -10.16
N THR A 277 29.76 -3.96 -9.72
CA THR A 277 29.93 -3.68 -8.29
C THR A 277 28.64 -3.28 -7.59
N THR A 278 27.68 -2.72 -8.30
CA THR A 278 26.43 -2.20 -7.72
C THR A 278 25.18 -3.05 -8.02
N ILE A 279 25.31 -4.10 -8.84
CA ILE A 279 24.18 -4.95 -9.28
C ILE A 279 23.35 -5.52 -8.13
N GLY A 280 23.95 -5.73 -6.96
CA GLY A 280 23.26 -6.18 -5.77
C GLY A 280 22.22 -5.18 -5.23
N ALA A 281 22.30 -3.90 -5.60
CA ALA A 281 21.25 -2.93 -5.29
C ALA A 281 20.01 -3.17 -6.17
N LEU A 282 20.18 -3.64 -7.41
CA LEU A 282 19.11 -3.86 -8.39
C LEU A 282 18.58 -5.30 -8.36
N LEU A 283 19.45 -6.32 -8.39
CA LEU A 283 19.09 -7.73 -8.40
C LEU A 283 19.38 -8.40 -7.06
N LYS A 284 18.33 -8.86 -6.39
CA LYS A 284 18.40 -9.43 -5.02
C LYS A 284 18.61 -10.95 -5.00
N TYR A 285 18.58 -11.63 -6.15
CA TYR A 285 18.74 -13.07 -6.27
C TYR A 285 20.03 -13.42 -6.99
N ARG A 286 20.78 -14.36 -6.41
CA ARG A 286 22.07 -14.80 -6.97
C ARG A 286 21.90 -15.41 -8.35
N GLU A 287 20.86 -16.21 -8.53
CA GLU A 287 20.53 -16.87 -9.80
C GLU A 287 20.33 -15.87 -10.95
N ASP A 288 19.70 -14.73 -10.66
CA ASP A 288 19.49 -13.66 -11.62
C ASP A 288 20.80 -12.94 -11.95
N GLN A 289 21.65 -12.68 -10.93
CA GLN A 289 22.98 -12.11 -11.15
C GLN A 289 23.87 -13.07 -11.96
N ASP A 290 23.85 -14.39 -11.67
CA ASP A 290 24.65 -15.38 -12.41
C ASP A 290 24.15 -15.53 -13.86
N ARG A 291 22.82 -15.45 -14.08
CA ARG A 291 22.22 -15.44 -15.42
C ARG A 291 22.68 -14.23 -16.24
N LEU A 292 22.68 -13.06 -15.61
CA LEU A 292 23.15 -11.83 -16.23
C LEU A 292 24.65 -11.91 -16.59
N ARG A 293 25.52 -12.39 -15.67
CA ARG A 293 26.93 -12.59 -15.92
C ARG A 293 27.20 -13.56 -17.07
N SER A 294 26.37 -14.61 -17.21
CA SER A 294 26.52 -15.59 -18.28
C SER A 294 26.17 -15.01 -19.66
N ARG A 295 25.30 -13.99 -19.73
CA ARG A 295 24.93 -13.30 -20.98
C ARG A 295 25.95 -12.24 -21.39
N GLY A 296 26.71 -11.72 -20.43
CA GLY A 296 27.70 -10.67 -20.60
C GLY A 296 27.13 -9.27 -20.35
N PHE A 297 27.80 -8.52 -19.47
CA PHE A 297 27.44 -7.14 -19.16
C PHE A 297 27.54 -6.22 -20.39
N GLY A 298 28.49 -6.50 -21.30
CA GLY A 298 28.70 -5.74 -22.50
C GLY A 298 27.48 -5.66 -23.42
N ASP A 299 26.67 -6.71 -23.44
CA ASP A 299 25.42 -6.74 -24.24
C ASP A 299 24.36 -5.80 -23.68
N VAL A 300 24.24 -5.72 -22.35
CA VAL A 300 23.27 -4.84 -21.67
C VAL A 300 23.71 -3.39 -21.72
N VAL A 301 24.99 -3.10 -21.42
CA VAL A 301 25.55 -1.74 -21.46
C VAL A 301 25.82 -1.27 -22.92
N GLY A 302 26.00 -2.19 -23.85
CA GLY A 302 26.11 -1.88 -25.27
C GLY A 302 24.89 -1.20 -25.88
N LEU A 303 23.70 -1.48 -25.30
CA LEU A 303 22.44 -0.84 -25.69
C LEU A 303 22.39 0.65 -25.32
N LEU A 304 23.10 1.07 -24.26
CA LEU A 304 23.20 2.49 -23.87
C LEU A 304 23.93 3.36 -24.91
N ARG A 305 24.79 2.75 -25.69
CA ARG A 305 25.60 3.46 -26.72
C ARG A 305 24.95 3.47 -28.11
N GLY A 306 23.85 2.76 -28.29
CA GLY A 306 23.10 2.64 -29.54
C GLY A 306 21.75 3.35 -29.58
N ALA A 307 21.31 3.87 -28.46
CA ALA A 307 20.07 4.65 -28.27
C ALA A 307 20.41 6.14 -28.06
#